data_10fb42b833c1d12ec0aeb68a451b8d60
#
_entry.id   10fb42b833c1d12ec0aeb68a451b8d60
#
_cell.length_a   1.000
_cell.length_b   1.000
_cell.length_c   1.000
_cell.angle_alpha   90.00
_cell.angle_beta   90.00
_cell.angle_gamma   90.00
#
_symmetry.space_group_name_H-M   'P 1'
#
loop_
_entity.id
_entity.type
_entity.pdbx_description
1 polymer ?
#
loop_
_entity_poly.entity_id
_entity_poly.type
_entity_poly.pdbx_seq_one_letter_code
_entity_poly.pdbx_strand_id
1 'polypeptide(L)'
;MRLLLVEDDERIARFVAKGLREQSYAVDIATNGDDALYQAEINAYDLFVLDVMIPGMDGFKVCRRIREAGKCAPILMLTARDAVNDRIAGLDHGADDYLTKPFEFGELLARLRALLRRSNELRPPLITIEDLVLDTRAQRASRAGRPIPVTAKEYALLEFLARNTGRVIGRAEIAEHVWDESFDPFSNLIEVYVNRLRKKIDQPGAELLLHTRRGAGYFLGVGGDAVSRLKEPSAAPKRGRTSVPINSARKGHV
;
A
#
# COMPACT_ATOMS: atom_id res chain seq x y z
N MET A 1 -2.77 -5.78 -0.24
CA MET A 1 -1.80 -5.35 -1.28
C MET A 1 -2.57 -4.76 -2.44
N ARG A 2 -2.17 -3.57 -2.89
CA ARG A 2 -2.84 -2.82 -3.97
C ARG A 2 -2.04 -2.92 -5.27
N LEU A 3 -2.68 -3.30 -6.35
CA LEU A 3 -2.07 -3.48 -7.67
C LEU A 3 -2.68 -2.52 -8.68
N LEU A 4 -1.87 -2.00 -9.59
CA LEU A 4 -2.37 -1.34 -10.80
C LEU A 4 -2.25 -2.30 -11.97
N LEU A 5 -3.37 -2.61 -12.61
CA LEU A 5 -3.46 -3.37 -13.86
C LEU A 5 -3.67 -2.38 -15.01
N VAL A 6 -2.75 -2.38 -15.98
CA VAL A 6 -2.85 -1.55 -17.19
C VAL A 6 -3.11 -2.47 -18.37
N GLU A 7 -4.30 -2.41 -18.92
CA GLU A 7 -4.81 -3.29 -19.98
C GLU A 7 -5.93 -2.56 -20.72
N ASP A 8 -5.85 -2.42 -22.04
CA ASP A 8 -6.86 -1.72 -22.85
C ASP A 8 -8.03 -2.62 -23.28
N ASP A 9 -7.83 -3.93 -23.37
CA ASP A 9 -8.97 -4.85 -23.58
C ASP A 9 -9.76 -5.01 -22.28
N GLU A 10 -10.95 -4.40 -22.24
CA GLU A 10 -11.82 -4.45 -21.08
C GLU A 10 -12.21 -5.88 -20.62
N ARG A 11 -12.24 -6.87 -21.53
CA ARG A 11 -12.58 -8.25 -21.18
C ARG A 11 -11.44 -8.91 -20.44
N ILE A 12 -10.20 -8.69 -20.92
CA ILE A 12 -8.98 -9.18 -20.27
C ILE A 12 -8.81 -8.48 -18.92
N ALA A 13 -8.93 -7.16 -18.90
CA ALA A 13 -8.82 -6.36 -17.68
C ALA A 13 -9.81 -6.83 -16.61
N ARG A 14 -11.10 -6.99 -16.97
CA ARG A 14 -12.14 -7.48 -16.04
C ARG A 14 -11.87 -8.91 -15.56
N PHE A 15 -11.45 -9.80 -16.46
CA PHE A 15 -11.14 -11.19 -16.11
C PHE A 15 -9.97 -11.26 -15.12
N VAL A 16 -8.86 -10.59 -15.43
CA VAL A 16 -7.66 -10.57 -14.58
C VAL A 16 -7.96 -9.90 -13.25
N ALA A 17 -8.59 -8.72 -13.26
CA ALA A 17 -8.91 -8.01 -12.02
C ALA A 17 -9.85 -8.81 -11.12
N LYS A 18 -10.87 -9.46 -11.69
CA LYS A 18 -11.78 -10.33 -10.92
C LYS A 18 -11.01 -11.46 -10.24
N GLY A 19 -10.18 -12.19 -10.98
CA GLY A 19 -9.38 -13.27 -10.41
C GLY A 19 -8.42 -12.80 -9.32
N LEU A 20 -7.77 -11.64 -9.51
CA LEU A 20 -6.88 -11.04 -8.51
C LEU A 20 -7.64 -10.59 -7.26
N ARG A 21 -8.84 -10.02 -7.41
CA ARG A 21 -9.71 -9.64 -6.28
C ARG A 21 -10.18 -10.85 -5.48
N GLU A 22 -10.47 -11.97 -6.13
CA GLU A 22 -10.76 -13.25 -5.46
C GLU A 22 -9.56 -13.77 -4.65
N GLN A 23 -8.34 -13.43 -5.04
CA GLN A 23 -7.11 -13.68 -4.27
C GLN A 23 -6.79 -12.58 -3.24
N SER A 24 -7.77 -11.71 -2.97
CA SER A 24 -7.72 -10.63 -1.96
C SER A 24 -6.75 -9.48 -2.25
N TYR A 25 -6.33 -9.31 -3.50
CA TYR A 25 -5.68 -8.08 -3.94
C TYR A 25 -6.71 -6.95 -4.09
N ALA A 26 -6.31 -5.71 -3.79
CA ALA A 26 -7.01 -4.52 -4.26
C ALA A 26 -6.46 -4.21 -5.66
N VAL A 27 -7.34 -4.04 -6.65
CA VAL A 27 -6.93 -3.90 -8.05
C VAL A 27 -7.60 -2.69 -8.68
N ASP A 28 -6.79 -1.71 -9.03
CA ASP A 28 -7.20 -0.59 -9.86
C ASP A 28 -6.86 -0.91 -11.33
N ILE A 29 -7.63 -0.36 -12.24
CA ILE A 29 -7.47 -0.62 -13.68
C ILE A 29 -7.23 0.72 -14.38
N ALA A 30 -6.19 0.76 -15.22
CA ALA A 30 -5.96 1.81 -16.19
C ALA A 30 -6.06 1.21 -17.61
N THR A 31 -6.64 1.94 -18.54
CA THR A 31 -6.84 1.46 -19.93
C THR A 31 -5.86 2.06 -20.94
N ASN A 32 -4.98 2.94 -20.49
CA ASN A 32 -3.95 3.61 -21.31
C ASN A 32 -2.77 4.08 -20.43
N GLY A 33 -1.68 4.46 -21.09
CA GLY A 33 -0.45 4.83 -20.43
C GLY A 33 -0.53 6.14 -19.62
N ASP A 34 -1.30 7.12 -20.07
CA ASP A 34 -1.42 8.41 -19.36
C ASP A 34 -2.19 8.26 -18.06
N ASP A 35 -3.30 7.50 -18.09
CA ASP A 35 -4.06 7.15 -16.90
C ASP A 35 -3.21 6.31 -15.92
N ALA A 36 -2.45 5.34 -16.43
CA ALA A 36 -1.55 4.54 -15.61
C ALA A 36 -0.50 5.40 -14.88
N LEU A 37 0.10 6.37 -15.54
CA LEU A 37 1.06 7.28 -14.92
C LEU A 37 0.41 8.20 -13.90
N TYR A 38 -0.76 8.75 -14.21
CA TYR A 38 -1.51 9.58 -13.27
C TYR A 38 -1.86 8.79 -12.00
N GLN A 39 -2.41 7.58 -12.15
CA GLN A 39 -2.72 6.73 -10.99
C GLN A 39 -1.46 6.35 -10.21
N ALA A 40 -0.35 6.04 -10.89
CA ALA A 40 0.92 5.73 -10.24
C ALA A 40 1.49 6.94 -9.46
N GLU A 41 1.21 8.18 -9.89
CA GLU A 41 1.65 9.39 -9.19
C GLU A 41 0.89 9.60 -7.89
N ILE A 42 -0.46 9.55 -7.95
CA ILE A 42 -1.33 9.89 -6.82
C ILE A 42 -1.51 8.74 -5.82
N ASN A 43 -1.23 7.49 -6.22
CA ASN A 43 -1.42 6.31 -5.38
C ASN A 43 -0.10 5.57 -5.11
N ALA A 44 -0.11 4.82 -4.01
CA ALA A 44 0.95 3.86 -3.69
C ALA A 44 0.49 2.45 -4.08
N TYR A 45 1.22 1.82 -5.00
CA TYR A 45 0.98 0.45 -5.42
C TYR A 45 2.09 -0.48 -4.91
N ASP A 46 1.70 -1.69 -4.55
CA ASP A 46 2.64 -2.75 -4.16
C ASP A 46 3.21 -3.49 -5.38
N LEU A 47 2.50 -3.43 -6.54
CA LEU A 47 2.92 -4.07 -7.79
C LEU A 47 2.17 -3.45 -8.98
N PHE A 48 2.83 -3.41 -10.13
CA PHE A 48 2.25 -3.01 -11.42
C PHE A 48 2.18 -4.22 -12.35
N VAL A 49 1.06 -4.37 -13.06
CA VAL A 49 0.90 -5.32 -14.18
C VAL A 49 0.61 -4.49 -15.41
N LEU A 50 1.53 -4.45 -16.36
CA LEU A 50 1.47 -3.57 -17.52
C LEU A 50 1.39 -4.37 -18.81
N ASP A 51 0.37 -4.16 -19.62
CA ASP A 51 0.43 -4.59 -21.01
C ASP A 51 1.43 -3.73 -21.79
N VAL A 52 2.18 -4.36 -22.63
CA VAL A 52 3.11 -3.68 -23.57
C VAL A 52 2.33 -2.91 -24.63
N MET A 53 1.24 -3.50 -25.13
CA MET A 53 0.48 -2.97 -26.26
C MET A 53 -0.76 -2.22 -25.82
N ILE A 54 -0.57 -1.04 -25.25
CA ILE A 54 -1.65 -0.13 -24.84
C ILE A 54 -1.68 1.11 -25.74
N PRO A 55 -2.85 1.75 -25.93
CA PRO A 55 -2.97 2.92 -26.79
C PRO A 55 -2.23 4.14 -26.22
N GLY A 56 -1.76 4.98 -27.14
CA GLY A 56 -1.04 6.22 -26.83
C GLY A 56 0.43 5.97 -26.49
N MET A 57 0.72 5.78 -25.23
CA MET A 57 2.06 5.48 -24.72
C MET A 57 2.21 3.98 -24.49
N ASP A 58 3.18 3.33 -25.17
CA ASP A 58 3.43 1.89 -24.96
C ASP A 58 3.86 1.56 -23.52
N GLY A 59 3.60 0.31 -23.09
CA GLY A 59 3.86 -0.13 -21.71
C GLY A 59 5.34 -0.05 -21.31
N PHE A 60 6.30 -0.14 -22.24
CA PHE A 60 7.72 0.04 -21.93
C PHE A 60 8.03 1.48 -21.51
N LYS A 61 7.44 2.45 -22.19
CA LYS A 61 7.59 3.87 -21.82
C LYS A 61 6.93 4.16 -20.48
N VAL A 62 5.76 3.56 -20.21
CA VAL A 62 5.09 3.65 -18.91
C VAL A 62 6.00 3.08 -17.81
N CYS A 63 6.55 1.89 -18.01
CA CYS A 63 7.48 1.25 -17.08
C CYS A 63 8.66 2.16 -16.76
N ARG A 64 9.32 2.70 -17.79
CA ARG A 64 10.46 3.59 -17.63
C ARG A 64 10.09 4.85 -16.84
N ARG A 65 8.97 5.50 -17.14
CA ARG A 65 8.52 6.68 -16.41
C ARG A 65 8.19 6.40 -14.94
N ILE A 66 7.59 5.24 -14.65
CA ILE A 66 7.36 4.80 -13.28
C ILE A 66 8.70 4.69 -12.52
N ARG A 67 9.74 4.14 -13.17
CA ARG A 67 11.09 4.04 -12.58
C ARG A 67 11.77 5.40 -12.42
N GLU A 68 11.68 6.27 -13.42
CA GLU A 68 12.21 7.64 -13.37
C GLU A 68 11.55 8.46 -12.24
N ALA A 69 10.28 8.20 -11.92
CA ALA A 69 9.59 8.77 -10.77
C ALA A 69 9.98 8.16 -9.41
N GLY A 70 10.99 7.27 -9.37
CA GLY A 70 11.51 6.67 -8.13
C GLY A 70 10.61 5.59 -7.52
N LYS A 71 9.61 5.09 -8.24
CA LYS A 71 8.75 4.01 -7.75
C LYS A 71 9.48 2.67 -7.83
N CYS A 72 9.67 2.02 -6.69
CA CYS A 72 10.41 0.75 -6.56
C CYS A 72 9.51 -0.48 -6.54
N ALA A 73 8.19 -0.33 -6.60
CA ALA A 73 7.27 -1.45 -6.64
C ALA A 73 7.54 -2.33 -7.88
N PRO A 74 7.50 -3.67 -7.77
CA PRO A 74 7.79 -4.55 -8.90
C PRO A 74 6.81 -4.36 -10.05
N ILE A 75 7.31 -4.56 -11.26
CA ILE A 75 6.56 -4.42 -12.51
C ILE A 75 6.61 -5.76 -13.26
N LEU A 76 5.42 -6.34 -13.51
CA LEU A 76 5.21 -7.46 -14.41
C LEU A 76 4.70 -6.94 -15.75
N MET A 77 5.42 -7.23 -16.84
CA MET A 77 4.95 -6.90 -18.19
C MET A 77 4.12 -8.05 -18.77
N LEU A 78 2.95 -7.73 -19.32
CA LEU A 78 2.19 -8.65 -20.16
C LEU A 78 2.51 -8.35 -21.63
N THR A 79 2.84 -9.35 -22.42
CA THR A 79 3.25 -9.12 -23.81
C THR A 79 2.74 -10.20 -24.74
N ALA A 80 2.27 -9.81 -25.92
CA ALA A 80 1.98 -10.73 -27.01
C ALA A 80 3.24 -11.07 -27.84
N ARG A 81 4.40 -10.49 -27.49
CA ARG A 81 5.64 -10.62 -28.26
C ARG A 81 6.54 -11.70 -27.69
N ASP A 82 6.72 -12.76 -28.45
CA ASP A 82 7.60 -13.90 -28.10
C ASP A 82 9.09 -13.64 -28.37
N ALA A 83 9.44 -12.52 -29.04
CA ALA A 83 10.80 -12.27 -29.45
C ALA A 83 11.74 -12.07 -28.24
N VAL A 84 12.81 -12.84 -28.17
CA VAL A 84 13.88 -12.73 -27.16
C VAL A 84 14.40 -11.29 -27.06
N ASN A 85 14.47 -10.58 -28.18
CA ASN A 85 14.90 -9.18 -28.24
C ASN A 85 13.95 -8.22 -27.51
N ASP A 86 12.63 -8.46 -27.56
CA ASP A 86 11.65 -7.64 -26.83
C ASP A 86 11.73 -7.88 -25.33
N ARG A 87 12.06 -9.11 -24.90
CA ARG A 87 12.29 -9.45 -23.50
C ARG A 87 13.57 -8.83 -22.95
N ILE A 88 14.64 -8.80 -23.76
CA ILE A 88 15.91 -8.14 -23.41
C ILE A 88 15.69 -6.63 -23.32
N ALA A 89 15.08 -6.02 -24.34
CA ALA A 89 14.77 -4.60 -24.35
C ALA A 89 13.89 -4.19 -23.14
N GLY A 90 12.99 -5.05 -22.75
CA GLY A 90 12.11 -4.76 -21.62
C GLY A 90 12.80 -4.83 -20.26
N LEU A 91 13.74 -5.74 -20.03
CA LEU A 91 14.56 -5.77 -18.81
C LEU A 91 15.39 -4.49 -18.71
N ASP A 92 15.90 -3.98 -19.82
CA ASP A 92 16.61 -2.70 -19.90
C ASP A 92 15.70 -1.50 -19.57
N HIS A 93 14.37 -1.64 -19.68
CA HIS A 93 13.39 -0.61 -19.33
C HIS A 93 12.96 -0.65 -17.86
N GLY A 94 13.50 -1.59 -17.05
CA GLY A 94 13.28 -1.65 -15.61
C GLY A 94 12.09 -2.51 -15.16
N ALA A 95 11.58 -3.40 -16.02
CA ALA A 95 10.64 -4.44 -15.61
C ALA A 95 11.33 -5.55 -14.79
N ASP A 96 10.61 -6.18 -13.88
CA ASP A 96 11.14 -7.21 -12.98
C ASP A 96 10.82 -8.63 -13.47
N ASP A 97 9.76 -8.81 -14.28
CA ASP A 97 9.40 -10.08 -14.90
C ASP A 97 8.48 -9.86 -16.11
N TYR A 98 8.29 -10.91 -16.92
CA TYR A 98 7.49 -10.93 -18.15
C TYR A 98 6.57 -12.13 -18.16
N LEU A 99 5.37 -11.96 -18.72
CA LEU A 99 4.42 -13.02 -18.97
C LEU A 99 3.85 -12.86 -20.38
N THR A 100 4.00 -13.88 -21.22
CA THR A 100 3.52 -13.87 -22.61
C THR A 100 2.02 -14.17 -22.68
N LYS A 101 1.30 -13.45 -23.52
CA LYS A 101 -0.10 -13.71 -23.88
C LYS A 101 -0.16 -14.73 -25.04
N PRO A 102 -1.05 -15.75 -25.00
CA PRO A 102 -1.99 -16.04 -23.94
C PRO A 102 -1.32 -16.71 -22.73
N PHE A 103 -1.81 -16.44 -21.52
CA PHE A 103 -1.29 -17.01 -20.29
C PHE A 103 -2.38 -17.70 -19.47
N GLU A 104 -1.95 -18.65 -18.66
CA GLU A 104 -2.79 -19.25 -17.62
C GLU A 104 -2.85 -18.36 -16.40
N PHE A 105 -4.03 -18.13 -15.84
CA PHE A 105 -4.21 -17.29 -14.64
C PHE A 105 -3.37 -17.78 -13.44
N GLY A 106 -3.17 -19.12 -13.34
CA GLY A 106 -2.30 -19.70 -12.32
C GLY A 106 -0.83 -19.29 -12.46
N GLU A 107 -0.32 -19.12 -13.70
CA GLU A 107 1.03 -18.63 -13.94
C GLU A 107 1.17 -17.16 -13.56
N LEU A 108 0.20 -16.33 -13.96
CA LEU A 108 0.15 -14.92 -13.54
C LEU A 108 0.25 -14.80 -12.01
N LEU A 109 -0.58 -15.53 -11.27
CA LEU A 109 -0.55 -15.52 -9.80
C LEU A 109 0.78 -15.99 -9.22
N ALA A 110 1.41 -17.01 -9.81
CA ALA A 110 2.69 -17.50 -9.33
C ALA A 110 3.79 -16.45 -9.49
N ARG A 111 3.82 -15.73 -10.64
CA ARG A 111 4.76 -14.64 -10.91
C ARG A 111 4.54 -13.44 -9.99
N LEU A 112 3.29 -13.02 -9.81
CA LEU A 112 2.95 -11.93 -8.87
C LEU A 112 3.42 -12.25 -7.45
N ARG A 113 3.18 -13.47 -6.96
CA ARG A 113 3.66 -13.91 -5.65
C ARG A 113 5.18 -13.91 -5.54
N ALA A 114 5.88 -14.31 -6.62
CA ALA A 114 7.34 -14.31 -6.65
C ALA A 114 7.90 -12.88 -6.60
N LEU A 115 7.31 -11.94 -7.36
CA LEU A 115 7.70 -10.54 -7.37
C LEU A 115 7.44 -9.85 -6.03
N LEU A 116 6.25 -10.03 -5.47
CA LEU A 116 5.91 -9.50 -4.16
C LEU A 116 6.79 -10.09 -3.04
N ARG A 117 7.22 -11.34 -3.16
CA ARG A 117 8.17 -11.95 -2.23
C ARG A 117 9.54 -11.28 -2.31
N ARG A 118 10.08 -11.04 -3.51
CA ARG A 118 11.38 -10.35 -3.71
C ARG A 118 11.35 -8.93 -3.19
N SER A 119 10.28 -8.16 -3.45
CA SER A 119 10.13 -6.81 -2.90
C SER A 119 10.00 -6.80 -1.37
N ASN A 120 9.46 -7.88 -0.79
CA ASN A 120 9.37 -8.08 0.65
C ASN A 120 10.67 -8.64 1.28
N GLU A 121 11.64 -9.12 0.49
CA GLU A 121 12.96 -9.53 1.03
C GLU A 121 13.74 -8.36 1.64
N LEU A 122 13.45 -7.15 1.22
CA LEU A 122 13.93 -5.92 1.85
C LEU A 122 13.12 -5.52 3.11
N ARG A 123 11.99 -6.20 3.38
CA ARG A 123 11.15 -5.99 4.56
C ARG A 123 11.22 -7.23 5.45
N PRO A 124 11.20 -7.08 6.77
CA PRO A 124 11.23 -8.24 7.66
C PRO A 124 10.07 -9.20 7.32
N PRO A 125 10.37 -10.51 7.14
CA PRO A 125 9.34 -11.49 6.79
C PRO A 125 8.33 -11.71 7.92
N LEU A 126 8.71 -11.32 9.14
CA LEU A 126 7.88 -11.36 10.33
C LEU A 126 7.61 -9.93 10.81
N ILE A 127 6.35 -9.63 11.04
CA ILE A 127 5.93 -8.42 11.75
C ILE A 127 5.52 -8.87 13.14
N THR A 128 6.18 -8.33 14.15
CA THR A 128 5.90 -8.66 15.56
C THR A 128 5.36 -7.42 16.27
N ILE A 129 4.21 -7.56 16.91
CA ILE A 129 3.55 -6.54 17.72
C ILE A 129 3.17 -7.24 19.02
N GLU A 130 3.98 -7.02 20.05
CA GLU A 130 3.92 -7.77 21.30
C GLU A 130 3.97 -9.29 21.04
N ASP A 131 2.94 -10.02 21.43
CA ASP A 131 2.81 -11.47 21.23
C ASP A 131 2.10 -11.86 19.92
N LEU A 132 1.69 -10.87 19.12
CA LEU A 132 1.13 -11.06 17.78
C LEU A 132 2.26 -11.11 16.75
N VAL A 133 2.33 -12.21 16.02
CA VAL A 133 3.33 -12.40 14.95
C VAL A 133 2.61 -12.68 13.63
N LEU A 134 2.96 -11.92 12.60
CA LEU A 134 2.50 -12.15 11.22
C LEU A 134 3.68 -12.63 10.37
N ASP A 135 3.53 -13.80 9.77
CA ASP A 135 4.42 -14.27 8.71
C ASP A 135 3.88 -13.78 7.36
N THR A 136 4.55 -12.77 6.80
CA THR A 136 4.11 -12.13 5.56
C THR A 136 4.36 -13.00 4.31
N ARG A 137 5.27 -13.99 4.41
CA ARG A 137 5.54 -14.95 3.33
C ARG A 137 4.49 -16.06 3.29
N ALA A 138 4.17 -16.60 4.45
CA ALA A 138 3.18 -17.67 4.57
C ALA A 138 1.75 -17.16 4.68
N GLN A 139 1.54 -15.82 4.80
CA GLN A 139 0.25 -15.16 5.06
C GLN A 139 -0.47 -15.78 6.27
N ARG A 140 0.27 -15.96 7.35
CA ARG A 140 -0.21 -16.54 8.60
C ARG A 140 -0.06 -15.57 9.75
N ALA A 141 -0.96 -15.70 10.72
CA ALA A 141 -0.89 -14.94 11.96
C ALA A 141 -0.89 -15.91 13.14
N SER A 142 -0.19 -15.54 14.20
CA SER A 142 -0.22 -16.25 15.48
C SER A 142 -0.18 -15.26 16.63
N ARG A 143 -0.76 -15.63 17.77
CA ARG A 143 -0.69 -14.86 19.00
C ARG A 143 -0.25 -15.73 20.17
N ALA A 144 0.73 -15.29 20.92
CA ALA A 144 1.38 -16.08 21.98
C ALA A 144 1.77 -17.50 21.48
N GLY A 145 2.28 -17.60 20.25
CA GLY A 145 2.66 -18.87 19.61
C GLY A 145 1.49 -19.72 19.08
N ARG A 146 0.23 -19.31 19.28
CA ARG A 146 -0.96 -20.04 18.82
C ARG A 146 -1.41 -19.52 17.46
N PRO A 147 -1.59 -20.37 16.43
CA PRO A 147 -2.08 -19.95 15.11
C PRO A 147 -3.47 -19.31 15.21
N ILE A 148 -3.66 -18.21 14.48
CA ILE A 148 -4.94 -17.54 14.33
C ILE A 148 -5.52 -17.89 12.96
N PRO A 149 -6.71 -18.53 12.87
CA PRO A 149 -7.34 -18.82 11.60
C PRO A 149 -7.92 -17.53 10.99
N VAL A 150 -7.23 -16.95 10.04
CA VAL A 150 -7.68 -15.77 9.29
C VAL A 150 -8.00 -16.13 7.85
N THR A 151 -9.04 -15.53 7.30
CA THR A 151 -9.29 -15.56 5.85
C THR A 151 -8.30 -14.63 5.14
N ALA A 152 -8.14 -14.78 3.82
CA ALA A 152 -7.23 -13.95 3.05
C ALA A 152 -7.53 -12.43 3.21
N LYS A 153 -8.80 -12.05 3.24
CA LYS A 153 -9.20 -10.64 3.44
C LYS A 153 -8.97 -10.14 4.89
N GLU A 154 -9.20 -10.99 5.88
CA GLU A 154 -8.86 -10.68 7.27
C GLU A 154 -7.35 -10.54 7.45
N TYR A 155 -6.56 -11.42 6.81
CA TYR A 155 -5.10 -11.31 6.81
C TYR A 155 -4.63 -10.01 6.16
N ALA A 156 -5.16 -9.65 4.99
CA ALA A 156 -4.81 -8.42 4.28
C ALA A 156 -5.08 -7.16 5.14
N LEU A 157 -6.22 -7.11 5.82
CA LEU A 157 -6.55 -6.03 6.76
C LEU A 157 -5.58 -6.01 7.95
N LEU A 158 -5.32 -7.17 8.54
CA LEU A 158 -4.42 -7.29 9.69
C LEU A 158 -2.99 -6.89 9.32
N GLU A 159 -2.49 -7.36 8.17
CA GLU A 159 -1.16 -7.00 7.68
C GLU A 159 -1.05 -5.51 7.39
N PHE A 160 -2.07 -4.90 6.76
CA PHE A 160 -2.08 -3.48 6.49
C PHE A 160 -2.01 -2.64 7.77
N LEU A 161 -2.80 -2.99 8.79
CA LEU A 161 -2.76 -2.33 10.09
C LEU A 161 -1.42 -2.57 10.81
N ALA A 162 -0.85 -3.78 10.71
CA ALA A 162 0.41 -4.14 11.33
C ALA A 162 1.61 -3.38 10.74
N ARG A 163 1.61 -3.18 9.41
CA ARG A 163 2.63 -2.36 8.72
C ARG A 163 2.57 -0.88 9.10
N ASN A 164 1.43 -0.44 9.62
CA ASN A 164 1.18 0.92 10.07
C ASN A 164 0.99 0.99 11.60
N THR A 165 1.65 0.09 12.35
CA THR A 165 1.60 0.07 13.81
C THR A 165 1.89 1.45 14.39
N GLY A 166 1.15 1.86 15.41
CA GLY A 166 1.31 3.17 16.04
C GLY A 166 0.61 4.31 15.33
N ARG A 167 0.01 4.10 14.16
CA ARG A 167 -0.73 5.11 13.41
C ARG A 167 -2.22 4.78 13.36
N VAL A 168 -3.08 5.78 13.51
CA VAL A 168 -4.51 5.65 13.27
C VAL A 168 -4.77 5.66 11.77
N ILE A 169 -5.39 4.61 11.26
CA ILE A 169 -5.70 4.44 9.85
C ILE A 169 -7.18 4.73 9.63
N GLY A 170 -7.47 5.68 8.76
CA GLY A 170 -8.83 6.07 8.40
C GLY A 170 -9.54 5.00 7.56
N ARG A 171 -10.89 5.05 7.53
CA ARG A 171 -11.70 4.09 6.75
C ARG A 171 -11.39 4.16 5.25
N ALA A 172 -11.23 5.37 4.71
CA ALA A 172 -10.91 5.57 3.30
C ALA A 172 -9.58 4.89 2.93
N GLU A 173 -8.55 5.10 3.73
CA GLU A 173 -7.24 4.50 3.53
C GLU A 173 -7.27 2.96 3.66
N ILE A 174 -8.06 2.43 4.59
CA ILE A 174 -8.28 0.98 4.71
C ILE A 174 -9.01 0.46 3.44
N ALA A 175 -10.04 1.17 2.98
CA ALA A 175 -10.77 0.81 1.78
C ALA A 175 -9.85 0.73 0.56
N GLU A 176 -9.03 1.75 0.31
CA GLU A 176 -8.10 1.81 -0.82
C GLU A 176 -7.07 0.68 -0.83
N HIS A 177 -6.56 0.26 0.34
CA HIS A 177 -5.45 -0.70 0.43
C HIS A 177 -5.89 -2.14 0.59
N VAL A 178 -7.07 -2.38 1.12
CA VAL A 178 -7.57 -3.73 1.42
C VAL A 178 -8.72 -4.13 0.51
N TRP A 179 -9.49 -3.16 0.03
CA TRP A 179 -10.55 -3.33 -0.99
C TRP A 179 -10.13 -2.59 -2.26
N ASP A 180 -10.99 -2.46 -3.21
CA ASP A 180 -10.77 -1.75 -4.47
C ASP A 180 -11.66 -0.49 -4.57
N GLU A 181 -11.49 0.27 -5.65
CA GLU A 181 -12.27 1.49 -5.91
C GLU A 181 -13.80 1.25 -5.98
N SER A 182 -14.23 0.00 -6.26
CA SER A 182 -15.66 -0.35 -6.27
C SER A 182 -16.25 -0.52 -4.87
N PHE A 183 -15.40 -0.46 -3.84
CA PHE A 183 -15.82 -0.60 -2.46
C PHE A 183 -16.54 0.65 -1.98
N ASP A 184 -17.78 0.49 -1.48
CA ASP A 184 -18.50 1.58 -0.82
C ASP A 184 -17.94 1.83 0.59
N PRO A 185 -17.20 2.95 0.81
CA PRO A 185 -16.61 3.26 2.11
C PRO A 185 -17.68 3.57 3.19
N PHE A 186 -18.92 3.83 2.80
CA PHE A 186 -20.04 4.03 3.73
C PHE A 186 -20.67 2.72 4.20
N SER A 187 -20.33 1.59 3.59
CA SER A 187 -20.75 0.27 4.06
C SER A 187 -20.13 -0.03 5.43
N ASN A 188 -20.81 -0.87 6.23
CA ASN A 188 -20.27 -1.31 7.53
C ASN A 188 -19.30 -2.50 7.43
N LEU A 189 -18.82 -2.80 6.23
CA LEU A 189 -18.02 -4.00 5.98
C LEU A 189 -16.68 -3.96 6.72
N ILE A 190 -16.02 -2.80 6.76
CA ILE A 190 -14.77 -2.63 7.52
C ILE A 190 -14.98 -2.96 8.99
N GLU A 191 -16.07 -2.46 9.60
CA GLU A 191 -16.42 -2.77 10.98
C GLU A 191 -16.62 -4.27 11.21
N VAL A 192 -17.28 -4.94 10.28
CA VAL A 192 -17.50 -6.39 10.34
C VAL A 192 -16.16 -7.12 10.37
N TYR A 193 -15.23 -6.78 9.49
CA TYR A 193 -13.91 -7.41 9.45
C TYR A 193 -13.06 -7.06 10.67
N VAL A 194 -13.06 -5.81 11.12
CA VAL A 194 -12.40 -5.40 12.37
C VAL A 194 -12.94 -6.16 13.56
N ASN A 195 -14.26 -6.30 13.68
CA ASN A 195 -14.87 -7.06 14.78
C ASN A 195 -14.56 -8.56 14.72
N ARG A 196 -14.48 -9.14 13.50
CA ARG A 196 -14.05 -10.54 13.31
C ARG A 196 -12.59 -10.73 13.74
N LEU A 197 -11.70 -9.83 13.30
CA LEU A 197 -10.29 -9.84 13.69
C LEU A 197 -10.15 -9.69 15.20
N ARG A 198 -10.84 -8.71 15.81
CA ARG A 198 -10.79 -8.48 17.25
C ARG A 198 -11.16 -9.74 18.04
N LYS A 199 -12.21 -10.46 17.65
CA LYS A 199 -12.59 -11.73 18.29
C LYS A 199 -11.52 -12.81 18.19
N LYS A 200 -10.65 -12.75 17.17
CA LYS A 200 -9.61 -13.73 16.93
C LYS A 200 -8.28 -13.37 17.59
N ILE A 201 -7.94 -12.09 17.63
CA ILE A 201 -6.65 -11.62 18.16
C ILE A 201 -6.76 -11.13 19.62
N ASP A 202 -7.84 -10.47 20.02
CA ASP A 202 -8.03 -9.92 21.36
C ASP A 202 -8.79 -10.91 22.24
N GLN A 203 -8.10 -11.97 22.68
CA GLN A 203 -8.70 -12.99 23.55
C GLN A 203 -8.82 -12.50 25.00
N PRO A 204 -9.78 -13.04 25.77
CA PRO A 204 -9.90 -12.71 27.19
C PRO A 204 -8.60 -12.93 27.95
N GLY A 205 -8.17 -11.93 28.73
CA GLY A 205 -6.93 -11.97 29.50
C GLY A 205 -5.65 -11.59 28.74
N ALA A 206 -5.73 -11.38 27.43
CA ALA A 206 -4.64 -10.84 26.64
C ALA A 206 -4.76 -9.32 26.50
N GLU A 207 -3.63 -8.65 26.28
CA GLU A 207 -3.64 -7.22 26.00
C GLU A 207 -4.36 -6.93 24.68
N LEU A 208 -5.25 -5.92 24.68
CA LEU A 208 -5.98 -5.53 23.48
C LEU A 208 -5.02 -4.83 22.50
N LEU A 209 -4.97 -5.31 21.28
CA LEU A 209 -4.10 -4.75 20.24
C LEU A 209 -4.88 -3.97 19.16
N LEU A 210 -6.12 -4.35 18.87
CA LEU A 210 -6.90 -3.72 17.81
C LEU A 210 -7.91 -2.72 18.39
N HIS A 211 -7.59 -1.44 18.27
CA HIS A 211 -8.37 -0.35 18.85
C HIS A 211 -9.20 0.40 17.80
N THR A 212 -10.29 1.02 18.26
CA THR A 212 -11.10 1.95 17.48
C THR A 212 -10.90 3.37 18.01
N ARG A 213 -10.53 4.30 17.16
CA ARG A 213 -10.57 5.74 17.45
C ARG A 213 -11.82 6.32 16.80
N ARG A 214 -12.83 6.64 17.62
CA ARG A 214 -14.11 7.17 17.14
C ARG A 214 -13.88 8.38 16.26
N GLY A 215 -14.51 8.37 15.07
CA GLY A 215 -14.40 9.45 14.07
C GLY A 215 -13.08 9.52 13.30
N ALA A 216 -12.03 8.73 13.69
CA ALA A 216 -10.72 8.77 13.04
C ALA A 216 -10.33 7.46 12.33
N GLY A 217 -10.71 6.29 12.88
CA GLY A 217 -10.39 4.99 12.27
C GLY A 217 -9.93 3.93 13.26
N TYR A 218 -8.97 3.13 12.85
CA TYR A 218 -8.47 1.97 13.58
C TYR A 218 -6.96 2.05 13.79
N PHE A 219 -6.52 1.40 14.86
CA PHE A 219 -5.13 1.41 15.29
C PHE A 219 -4.76 0.01 15.79
N LEU A 220 -3.58 -0.48 15.40
CA LEU A 220 -3.03 -1.73 15.90
C LEU A 220 -1.76 -1.44 16.73
N GLY A 221 -1.73 -1.91 17.97
CA GLY A 221 -0.61 -1.73 18.89
C GLY A 221 -1.05 -1.61 20.33
N VAL A 222 -0.09 -1.52 21.25
CA VAL A 222 -0.33 -1.38 22.69
C VAL A 222 -0.69 0.05 23.04
N GLY A 223 -1.61 0.21 24.01
CA GLY A 223 -1.91 1.49 24.64
C GLY A 223 -2.51 2.53 23.72
N GLY A 224 -3.83 2.49 23.56
CA GLY A 224 -4.60 3.48 22.80
C GLY A 224 -4.37 4.94 23.17
N ASP A 225 -3.63 5.29 24.20
CA ASP A 225 -3.33 6.65 24.66
C ASP A 225 -1.92 7.15 24.26
N ALA A 226 -1.02 6.26 23.88
CA ALA A 226 0.35 6.64 23.50
C ALA A 226 0.41 7.47 22.20
N VAL A 227 -0.56 7.33 21.30
CA VAL A 227 -0.61 8.06 20.02
C VAL A 227 -1.01 9.53 20.18
N SER A 228 -1.66 9.89 21.29
CA SER A 228 -2.00 11.29 21.60
C SER A 228 -0.76 12.17 21.86
N ARG A 229 0.36 11.57 22.23
CA ARG A 229 1.60 12.31 22.58
C ARG A 229 2.51 12.63 21.41
N LEU A 230 2.26 12.08 20.22
CA LEU A 230 3.13 12.28 19.05
C LEU A 230 2.66 13.35 18.06
N LYS A 231 1.58 14.10 18.37
CA LYS A 231 1.07 15.19 17.53
C LYS A 231 0.96 16.51 18.26
N GLU A 232 2.04 16.98 18.86
CA GLU A 232 2.26 18.40 18.98
C GLU A 232 3.44 18.77 18.06
N PRO A 233 3.23 19.53 16.98
CA PRO A 233 4.35 20.14 16.29
C PRO A 233 5.03 21.06 17.29
N SER A 234 6.31 20.80 17.58
CA SER A 234 7.17 21.65 18.36
C SER A 234 6.90 23.12 18.01
N ALA A 235 6.34 23.86 18.96
CA ALA A 235 6.11 25.30 18.82
C ALA A 235 7.46 25.95 18.49
N ALA A 236 7.52 26.59 17.32
CA ALA A 236 8.67 27.40 16.91
C ALA A 236 9.04 28.38 18.05
N PRO A 237 10.33 28.57 18.37
CA PRO A 237 10.74 29.47 19.43
C PRO A 237 10.28 30.88 19.08
N LYS A 238 9.49 31.50 19.96
CA LYS A 238 9.08 32.89 19.87
C LYS A 238 10.35 33.73 19.77
N ARG A 239 10.57 34.34 18.61
CA ARG A 239 11.60 35.37 18.42
C ARG A 239 11.37 36.47 19.44
N GLY A 240 12.30 36.60 20.39
CA GLY A 240 12.32 37.65 21.35
C GLY A 240 12.32 39.02 20.62
N ARG A 241 11.37 39.87 20.94
CA ARG A 241 11.41 41.28 20.59
C ARG A 241 12.54 41.91 21.41
N THR A 242 13.68 42.13 20.79
CA THR A 242 14.69 43.05 21.31
C THR A 242 14.14 44.48 21.14
N SER A 243 13.71 45.06 22.22
CA SER A 243 13.44 46.49 22.36
C SER A 243 14.78 47.27 22.27
N VAL A 244 14.95 48.02 21.22
CA VAL A 244 16.05 49.01 21.09
C VAL A 244 15.63 50.22 21.90
N PRO A 245 16.43 50.72 22.86
CA PRO A 245 16.15 51.95 23.57
C PRO A 245 16.45 53.16 22.66
N ILE A 246 15.48 54.03 22.49
CA ILE A 246 15.61 55.35 21.85
C ILE A 246 16.38 56.24 22.82
N ASN A 247 17.62 56.58 22.51
CA ASN A 247 18.41 57.54 23.24
C ASN A 247 18.13 58.94 22.72
N SER A 248 17.42 59.72 23.52
CA SER A 248 17.22 61.17 23.32
C SER A 248 18.36 61.94 23.98
N ALA A 249 19.16 62.60 23.22
CA ALA A 249 20.03 63.70 23.68
C ALA A 249 20.08 64.78 22.61
N ARG A 250 19.38 65.76 22.78
CA ARG A 250 19.54 67.14 23.25
C ARG A 250 20.82 67.83 22.83
N LYS A 251 20.60 69.01 22.15
CA LYS A 251 21.29 70.27 22.19
C LYS A 251 22.65 70.31 21.51
N GLY A 252 23.00 71.38 20.83
CA GLY A 252 22.62 72.76 20.71
C GLY A 252 23.61 73.50 19.83
N HIS A 253 23.19 74.68 19.42
CA HIS A 253 23.96 75.86 19.12
C HIS A 253 25.16 75.84 18.14
N VAL A 254 25.14 76.50 17.05
CA VAL A 254 25.33 77.90 16.67
C VAL A 254 24.91 78.07 15.21
#